data_603d5a05151880ff4b0fcb9406a0bc77
#
_entry.id   603d5a05151880ff4b0fcb9406a0bc77
#
_cell.length_a   1.000
_cell.length_b   1.000
_cell.length_c   1.000
_cell.angle_alpha   90.00
_cell.angle_beta   90.00
_cell.angle_gamma   90.00
#
_symmetry.space_group_name_H-M   'P 1'
#
loop_
_entity.id
_entity.type
_entity.pdbx_description
1 polymer ?
#
loop_
_entity_poly.entity_id
_entity_poly.type
_entity_poly.pdbx_seq_one_letter_code
_entity_poly.pdbx_strand_id
1 'polypeptide(L)'
;MVVKRRSFARARKAAGYTQEGLAERLGVDRTTVARWEAGETEPHPWQRPKIAEAFGLSLCEFNQLLSDIGTTGRTVGISASPVEAPTLPDDARTLLNELAVIASVSGVTWEELMRWLSRRLVLKQGIAATVLPAFCLDDAAPVGTPSYAVVEESSVLAALSGMSWASPIYDAVLSPTDAVRHAASELEANTGSHLGSLTDLRRAAANVMQASLSSDYAQLARSLPSLIGQIELANLQARDADRPHVQRLLSDVYAIAGWTLIKADSPAAAWIAAQRAIQFAEQADDMLRSAAATRCLAEVHMRAGSLQEASRTAFLAATHLDTVHVQERGIVLCLRGAALLSAAAASARRGDRREAHTALKAADVCAAGLNEERCDLGTVFGPTNVAIHQVAVAVELGDSFEAMSHIPKVGLNRMPSQLTERRARFLVDVSRSYTQLRDDAAALDALLQAEAIAPDELRNHRLTHEVLRDLLLRERRSSGLRSLVNRCGLL
;
A
#
# COMPACT_ATOMS: atom_id res chain seq x y z
N MET A 1 18.93 -28.92 15.64
CA MET A 1 17.98 -30.07 15.78
C MET A 1 16.65 -29.57 15.21
N VAL A 2 16.23 -30.07 14.04
CA VAL A 2 14.99 -29.61 13.38
C VAL A 2 13.80 -30.19 14.12
N VAL A 3 12.93 -29.37 14.69
CA VAL A 3 11.75 -29.85 15.43
C VAL A 3 10.62 -30.12 14.44
N LYS A 4 10.22 -31.37 14.30
CA LYS A 4 9.12 -31.78 13.42
C LYS A 4 7.79 -31.14 13.83
N ARG A 5 7.10 -30.48 12.91
CA ARG A 5 5.76 -29.91 13.10
C ARG A 5 4.70 -31.00 13.06
N ARG A 6 4.56 -31.76 14.15
CA ARG A 6 3.55 -32.83 14.26
C ARG A 6 2.12 -32.32 14.16
N SER A 7 1.87 -31.09 14.56
CA SER A 7 0.58 -30.39 14.46
C SER A 7 0.13 -30.21 13.01
N PHE A 8 1.02 -29.76 12.12
CA PHE A 8 0.73 -29.60 10.68
C PHE A 8 0.36 -30.94 10.02
N ALA A 9 1.18 -31.97 10.23
CA ALA A 9 0.91 -33.31 9.68
C ALA A 9 -0.41 -33.88 10.20
N ARG A 10 -0.77 -33.61 11.48
CA ARG A 10 -2.05 -34.04 12.07
C ARG A 10 -3.23 -33.30 11.43
N ALA A 11 -3.15 -31.99 11.25
CA ALA A 11 -4.20 -31.18 10.62
C ALA A 11 -4.43 -31.64 9.16
N ARG A 12 -3.36 -31.84 8.37
CA ARG A 12 -3.49 -32.37 7.00
C ARG A 12 -4.22 -33.70 6.96
N LYS A 13 -3.85 -34.65 7.84
CA LYS A 13 -4.48 -35.96 7.92
C LYS A 13 -5.94 -35.87 8.36
N ALA A 14 -6.25 -35.01 9.32
CA ALA A 14 -7.61 -34.77 9.77
C ALA A 14 -8.50 -34.19 8.65
N ALA A 15 -7.93 -33.37 7.78
CA ALA A 15 -8.58 -32.84 6.59
C ALA A 15 -8.63 -33.83 5.42
N GLY A 16 -8.16 -35.09 5.60
CA GLY A 16 -8.26 -36.16 4.62
C GLY A 16 -7.21 -36.13 3.49
N TYR A 17 -6.18 -35.30 3.58
CA TYR A 17 -5.17 -35.19 2.53
C TYR A 17 -3.96 -36.07 2.77
N THR A 18 -3.45 -36.74 1.69
CA THR A 18 -2.07 -37.22 1.62
C THR A 18 -1.12 -36.06 1.36
N GLN A 19 0.19 -36.26 1.48
CA GLN A 19 1.17 -35.23 1.11
C GLN A 19 1.07 -34.86 -0.37
N GLU A 20 0.87 -35.88 -1.22
CA GLU A 20 0.65 -35.69 -2.66
C GLU A 20 -0.65 -34.94 -2.95
N GLY A 21 -1.77 -35.32 -2.33
CA GLY A 21 -3.06 -34.69 -2.56
C GLY A 21 -3.11 -33.25 -2.11
N LEU A 22 -2.41 -32.91 -1.00
CA LEU A 22 -2.27 -31.50 -0.59
C LEU A 22 -1.36 -30.72 -1.55
N ALA A 23 -0.27 -31.33 -1.99
CA ALA A 23 0.66 -30.70 -2.94
C ALA A 23 -0.03 -30.38 -4.28
N GLU A 24 -0.81 -31.32 -4.81
CA GLU A 24 -1.60 -31.13 -6.03
C GLU A 24 -2.64 -30.00 -5.87
N ARG A 25 -3.40 -29.97 -4.77
CA ARG A 25 -4.39 -28.92 -4.47
C ARG A 25 -3.77 -27.54 -4.39
N LEU A 26 -2.54 -27.44 -3.89
CA LEU A 26 -1.83 -26.18 -3.69
C LEU A 26 -0.96 -25.78 -4.89
N GLY A 27 -0.76 -26.65 -5.87
CA GLY A 27 0.13 -26.43 -7.00
C GLY A 27 1.61 -26.37 -6.59
N VAL A 28 2.02 -27.18 -5.61
CA VAL A 28 3.41 -27.26 -5.11
C VAL A 28 3.94 -28.70 -5.24
N ASP A 29 5.25 -28.87 -5.11
CA ASP A 29 5.84 -30.20 -5.08
C ASP A 29 5.56 -30.92 -3.75
N ARG A 30 5.40 -32.26 -3.78
CA ARG A 30 5.23 -33.07 -2.57
C ARG A 30 6.36 -32.87 -1.55
N THR A 31 7.59 -32.70 -2.03
CA THR A 31 8.75 -32.44 -1.17
C THR A 31 8.63 -31.13 -0.40
N THR A 32 7.92 -30.15 -0.94
CA THR A 32 7.61 -28.87 -0.27
C THR A 32 6.71 -29.12 0.93
N VAL A 33 5.65 -29.89 0.77
CA VAL A 33 4.74 -30.26 1.87
C VAL A 33 5.50 -31.06 2.95
N ALA A 34 6.37 -31.99 2.54
CA ALA A 34 7.19 -32.78 3.46
C ALA A 34 8.14 -31.90 4.27
N ARG A 35 8.75 -30.87 3.67
CA ARG A 35 9.62 -29.90 4.35
C ARG A 35 8.86 -29.03 5.34
N TRP A 36 7.62 -28.65 5.03
CA TRP A 36 6.76 -27.92 5.97
C TRP A 36 6.45 -28.77 7.21
N GLU A 37 6.16 -30.06 7.04
CA GLU A 37 5.93 -31.01 8.12
C GLU A 37 7.19 -31.29 8.93
N ALA A 38 8.34 -31.31 8.25
CA ALA A 38 9.64 -31.46 8.92
C ALA A 38 10.05 -30.22 9.71
N GLY A 39 9.40 -29.07 9.48
CA GLY A 39 9.78 -27.78 10.06
C GLY A 39 11.03 -27.17 9.44
N GLU A 40 11.48 -27.67 8.29
CA GLU A 40 12.65 -27.18 7.55
C GLU A 40 12.35 -25.85 6.85
N THR A 41 11.12 -25.71 6.36
CA THR A 41 10.62 -24.50 5.71
C THR A 41 9.20 -24.18 6.20
N GLU A 42 8.74 -22.97 5.92
CA GLU A 42 7.36 -22.55 6.19
C GLU A 42 6.61 -22.28 4.90
N PRO A 43 5.28 -22.52 4.87
CA PRO A 43 4.46 -22.03 3.80
C PRO A 43 4.56 -20.52 3.68
N HIS A 44 4.75 -20.02 2.46
CA HIS A 44 4.77 -18.59 2.22
C HIS A 44 3.46 -17.93 2.69
N PRO A 45 3.48 -16.68 3.13
CA PRO A 45 2.28 -16.00 3.63
C PRO A 45 1.09 -16.05 2.67
N TRP A 46 1.32 -15.98 1.37
CA TRP A 46 0.27 -16.07 0.35
C TRP A 46 -0.30 -17.49 0.15
N GLN A 47 0.40 -18.55 0.58
CA GLN A 47 -0.07 -19.95 0.53
C GLN A 47 -0.91 -20.31 1.76
N ARG A 48 -0.66 -19.64 2.90
CA ARG A 48 -1.30 -19.98 4.18
C ARG A 48 -2.83 -19.93 4.14
N PRO A 49 -3.49 -18.93 3.49
CA PRO A 49 -4.95 -18.93 3.37
C PRO A 49 -5.49 -20.17 2.64
N LYS A 50 -4.86 -20.57 1.54
CA LYS A 50 -5.26 -21.76 0.76
C LYS A 50 -5.07 -23.06 1.55
N ILE A 51 -4.01 -23.13 2.38
CA ILE A 51 -3.75 -24.30 3.23
C ILE A 51 -4.76 -24.32 4.39
N ALA A 52 -5.03 -23.18 5.01
CA ALA A 52 -6.04 -23.05 6.07
C ALA A 52 -7.41 -23.50 5.57
N GLU A 53 -7.83 -23.02 4.39
CA GLU A 53 -9.07 -23.44 3.73
C GLU A 53 -9.09 -24.95 3.46
N ALA A 54 -7.99 -25.53 2.95
CA ALA A 54 -7.87 -26.96 2.71
C ALA A 54 -8.00 -27.80 4.00
N PHE A 55 -7.59 -27.25 5.14
CA PHE A 55 -7.67 -27.90 6.44
C PHE A 55 -8.99 -27.63 7.18
N GLY A 56 -9.87 -26.76 6.64
CA GLY A 56 -11.07 -26.32 7.32
C GLY A 56 -10.79 -25.48 8.56
N LEU A 57 -9.65 -24.78 8.59
CA LEU A 57 -9.19 -23.95 9.68
C LEU A 57 -9.28 -22.47 9.29
N SER A 58 -9.52 -21.61 10.28
CA SER A 58 -9.27 -20.17 10.09
C SER A 58 -7.77 -19.92 9.87
N LEU A 59 -7.43 -18.82 9.22
CA LEU A 59 -6.02 -18.44 9.04
C LEU A 59 -5.29 -18.25 10.38
N CYS A 60 -6.02 -17.83 11.41
CA CYS A 60 -5.51 -17.68 12.78
C CYS A 60 -5.11 -19.03 13.38
N GLU A 61 -5.99 -20.02 13.33
CA GLU A 61 -5.72 -21.41 13.82
C GLU A 61 -4.57 -22.03 13.05
N PHE A 62 -4.52 -21.81 11.72
CA PHE A 62 -3.42 -22.32 10.92
C PHE A 62 -2.08 -21.68 11.28
N ASN A 63 -2.03 -20.38 11.55
CA ASN A 63 -0.80 -19.70 12.00
C ASN A 63 -0.38 -20.16 13.41
N GLN A 64 -1.32 -20.40 14.31
CA GLN A 64 -1.04 -21.01 15.62
C GLN A 64 -0.45 -22.41 15.45
N LEU A 65 -1.00 -23.20 14.55
CA LEU A 65 -0.51 -24.54 14.23
C LEU A 65 0.92 -24.52 13.67
N LEU A 66 1.32 -23.49 12.96
CA LEU A 66 2.67 -23.27 12.50
C LEU A 66 3.63 -22.87 13.63
N SER A 67 3.12 -22.15 14.64
CA SER A 67 3.91 -21.65 15.79
C SER A 67 4.09 -22.68 16.89
N ASP A 68 3.33 -23.79 16.90
CA ASP A 68 3.35 -24.84 17.91
C ASP A 68 4.62 -25.69 17.80
N ILE A 69 5.73 -25.16 18.28
CA ILE A 69 6.99 -25.88 18.50
C ILE A 69 6.87 -26.54 19.88
N GLY A 70 6.26 -27.72 19.91
CA GLY A 70 6.38 -28.73 20.96
C GLY A 70 6.47 -28.23 22.42
N THR A 71 5.38 -27.74 23.01
CA THR A 71 5.22 -27.69 24.45
C THR A 71 4.18 -28.72 24.88
N THR A 72 4.67 -29.78 25.49
CA THR A 72 3.86 -30.76 26.23
C THR A 72 3.17 -30.09 27.43
N GLY A 73 1.87 -30.23 27.48
CA GLY A 73 0.95 -30.21 28.58
C GLY A 73 1.30 -29.51 29.90
N ARG A 74 0.55 -28.47 30.18
CA ARG A 74 0.13 -28.18 31.57
C ARG A 74 -1.15 -27.37 31.57
N THR A 75 -2.28 -28.03 31.81
CA THR A 75 -3.53 -27.40 32.24
C THR A 75 -3.32 -26.83 33.62
N VAL A 76 -3.40 -25.50 33.75
CA VAL A 76 -3.54 -24.83 35.03
C VAL A 76 -4.90 -24.16 35.00
N GLY A 77 -5.82 -24.67 35.85
CA GLY A 77 -7.08 -24.02 36.10
C GLY A 77 -6.88 -22.72 36.88
N ILE A 78 -7.41 -21.64 36.38
CA ILE A 78 -7.47 -20.35 37.07
C ILE A 78 -8.95 -20.05 37.29
N SER A 79 -9.34 -19.99 38.55
CA SER A 79 -10.64 -19.49 38.99
C SER A 79 -10.69 -17.97 38.82
N ALA A 80 -11.64 -17.48 38.06
CA ALA A 80 -11.80 -16.06 37.81
C ALA A 80 -12.69 -15.44 38.90
N SER A 81 -12.16 -14.47 39.63
CA SER A 81 -12.94 -13.47 40.36
C SER A 81 -13.31 -12.33 39.39
N PRO A 82 -14.48 -11.69 39.52
CA PRO A 82 -14.90 -10.64 38.62
C PRO A 82 -14.07 -9.39 38.84
N VAL A 83 -13.35 -8.97 37.80
CA VAL A 83 -12.63 -7.69 37.73
C VAL A 83 -13.53 -6.69 37.01
N GLU A 84 -13.77 -5.53 37.63
CA GLU A 84 -14.46 -4.40 37.00
C GLU A 84 -13.79 -4.00 35.68
N ALA A 85 -14.62 -3.80 34.64
CA ALA A 85 -14.14 -3.43 33.31
C ALA A 85 -13.52 -2.03 33.36
N PRO A 86 -12.26 -1.84 32.85
CA PRO A 86 -11.65 -0.53 32.79
C PRO A 86 -12.35 0.34 31.76
N THR A 87 -12.57 1.61 32.09
CA THR A 87 -13.09 2.63 31.18
C THR A 87 -11.97 2.99 30.17
N LEU A 88 -12.30 2.94 28.88
CA LEU A 88 -11.37 3.37 27.82
C LEU A 88 -11.01 4.85 28.00
N PRO A 89 -9.75 5.25 27.77
CA PRO A 89 -9.35 6.65 27.61
C PRO A 89 -10.20 7.35 26.54
N ASP A 90 -10.47 8.63 26.69
CA ASP A 90 -11.34 9.38 25.77
C ASP A 90 -10.80 9.45 24.35
N ASP A 91 -9.50 9.48 24.19
CA ASP A 91 -8.78 9.43 22.90
C ASP A 91 -8.93 8.06 22.18
N ALA A 92 -8.86 6.95 22.90
CA ALA A 92 -9.12 5.62 22.34
C ALA A 92 -10.60 5.45 21.94
N ARG A 93 -11.53 6.03 22.71
CA ARG A 93 -12.96 6.05 22.37
C ARG A 93 -13.24 6.92 21.14
N THR A 94 -12.56 8.05 21.02
CA THR A 94 -12.63 8.95 19.85
C THR A 94 -12.12 8.23 18.61
N LEU A 95 -10.97 7.56 18.68
CA LEU A 95 -10.40 6.79 17.58
C LEU A 95 -11.34 5.66 17.11
N LEU A 96 -11.95 4.93 18.03
CA LEU A 96 -12.92 3.88 17.69
C LEU A 96 -14.18 4.43 17.02
N ASN A 97 -14.67 5.59 17.46
CA ASN A 97 -15.79 6.26 16.80
C ASN A 97 -15.44 6.74 15.41
N GLU A 98 -14.24 7.28 15.19
CA GLU A 98 -13.74 7.69 13.88
C GLU A 98 -13.59 6.49 12.94
N LEU A 99 -13.05 5.37 13.43
CA LEU A 99 -12.96 4.13 12.67
C LEU A 99 -14.35 3.54 12.33
N ALA A 100 -15.33 3.67 13.23
CA ALA A 100 -16.70 3.27 12.95
C ALA A 100 -17.37 4.15 11.89
N VAL A 101 -17.11 5.45 11.91
CA VAL A 101 -17.54 6.39 10.85
C VAL A 101 -16.90 6.02 9.51
N ILE A 102 -15.60 5.72 9.51
CA ILE A 102 -14.87 5.28 8.31
C ILE A 102 -15.50 4.01 7.74
N ALA A 103 -15.76 3.00 8.57
CA ALA A 103 -16.42 1.77 8.15
C ALA A 103 -17.80 2.04 7.55
N SER A 104 -18.61 2.87 8.22
CA SER A 104 -19.96 3.23 7.77
C SER A 104 -19.99 4.00 6.45
N VAL A 105 -19.06 4.95 6.25
CA VAL A 105 -18.98 5.79 5.05
C VAL A 105 -18.39 5.03 3.88
N SER A 106 -17.47 4.08 4.14
CA SER A 106 -16.75 3.33 3.10
C SER A 106 -17.51 2.11 2.59
N GLY A 107 -18.63 1.74 3.20
CA GLY A 107 -19.29 0.47 2.91
C GLY A 107 -18.46 -0.77 3.27
N VAL A 108 -17.33 -0.59 3.95
CA VAL A 108 -16.48 -1.65 4.49
C VAL A 108 -17.09 -2.08 5.81
N THR A 109 -17.28 -3.37 6.02
CA THR A 109 -17.79 -3.86 7.31
C THR A 109 -16.77 -3.61 8.42
N TRP A 110 -17.26 -3.41 9.66
CA TRP A 110 -16.39 -3.27 10.83
C TRP A 110 -15.37 -4.41 10.94
N GLU A 111 -15.78 -5.63 10.61
CA GLU A 111 -14.91 -6.80 10.61
C GLU A 111 -13.80 -6.72 9.57
N GLU A 112 -14.11 -6.23 8.39
CA GLU A 112 -13.09 -6.03 7.33
C GLU A 112 -12.08 -4.96 7.71
N LEU A 113 -12.54 -3.84 8.30
CA LEU A 113 -11.69 -2.77 8.81
C LEU A 113 -10.80 -3.29 9.94
N MET A 114 -11.37 -4.00 10.93
CA MET A 114 -10.61 -4.57 12.05
C MET A 114 -9.67 -5.68 11.60
N ARG A 115 -10.08 -6.53 10.68
CA ARG A 115 -9.22 -7.56 10.07
C ARG A 115 -8.05 -6.94 9.32
N TRP A 116 -8.28 -5.83 8.66
CA TRP A 116 -7.25 -5.05 7.97
C TRP A 116 -6.27 -4.40 8.97
N LEU A 117 -6.75 -3.73 10.00
CA LEU A 117 -5.95 -3.14 11.08
C LEU A 117 -5.12 -4.21 11.81
N SER A 118 -5.72 -5.35 12.11
CA SER A 118 -5.05 -6.48 12.76
C SER A 118 -3.89 -7.02 11.94
N ARG A 119 -4.09 -7.26 10.63
CA ARG A 119 -3.03 -7.75 9.74
C ARG A 119 -1.83 -6.81 9.69
N ARG A 120 -2.06 -5.51 9.84
CA ARG A 120 -1.01 -4.50 9.71
C ARG A 120 -0.24 -4.27 11.01
N LEU A 121 -0.91 -4.31 12.16
CA LEU A 121 -0.27 -4.25 13.47
C LEU A 121 0.65 -5.46 13.69
N VAL A 122 0.21 -6.66 13.27
CA VAL A 122 1.02 -7.89 13.33
C VAL A 122 2.29 -7.79 12.50
N LEU A 123 2.20 -7.18 11.31
CA LEU A 123 3.35 -7.13 10.39
C LEU A 123 4.43 -6.12 10.80
N LYS A 124 4.09 -5.07 11.56
CA LYS A 124 5.04 -4.01 11.90
C LYS A 124 5.90 -4.25 13.13
N GLN A 125 5.45 -4.99 14.15
CA GLN A 125 6.16 -4.97 15.45
C GLN A 125 6.28 -6.28 16.24
N GLY A 126 5.78 -7.41 15.78
CA GLY A 126 5.81 -8.64 16.63
C GLY A 126 4.96 -8.54 17.93
N ILE A 127 4.34 -7.40 18.20
CA ILE A 127 3.57 -7.05 19.41
C ILE A 127 2.15 -7.65 19.39
N ALA A 128 1.69 -8.11 18.25
CA ALA A 128 0.33 -8.57 18.05
C ALA A 128 -0.07 -9.85 18.79
N ALA A 129 0.88 -10.55 19.38
CA ALA A 129 0.55 -11.76 20.13
C ALA A 129 -0.29 -11.48 21.40
N THR A 130 -0.26 -10.24 21.92
CA THR A 130 -0.96 -9.86 23.17
C THR A 130 -2.30 -9.16 22.94
N VAL A 131 -2.53 -8.54 21.78
CA VAL A 131 -3.71 -7.72 21.52
C VAL A 131 -4.76 -8.43 20.66
N LEU A 132 -4.36 -9.33 19.75
CA LEU A 132 -5.27 -10.04 18.86
C LEU A 132 -6.26 -11.02 19.52
N PRO A 133 -5.93 -11.73 20.61
CA PRO A 133 -6.90 -12.64 21.22
C PRO A 133 -8.18 -11.97 21.72
N ALA A 134 -8.13 -10.66 22.00
CA ALA A 134 -9.28 -9.90 22.50
C ALA A 134 -10.30 -9.53 21.40
N PHE A 135 -9.91 -9.60 20.12
CA PHE A 135 -10.75 -9.21 18.99
C PHE A 135 -11.28 -10.38 18.15
N CYS A 136 -10.85 -11.61 18.45
CA CYS A 136 -11.27 -12.82 17.73
C CYS A 136 -12.28 -13.65 18.55
N LEU A 137 -13.13 -13.05 19.34
CA LEU A 137 -14.14 -13.77 20.14
C LEU A 137 -15.53 -13.67 19.53
N ASP A 138 -16.01 -14.85 19.22
CA ASP A 138 -17.37 -15.37 19.14
C ASP A 138 -18.33 -14.91 18.03
N ASP A 139 -18.60 -15.91 17.18
CA ASP A 139 -19.73 -16.00 16.25
C ASP A 139 -21.07 -16.36 16.94
N ALA A 140 -21.20 -16.26 18.25
CA ALA A 140 -22.43 -16.63 18.92
C ALA A 140 -22.64 -15.97 20.31
N ALA A 141 -23.01 -14.68 20.33
CA ALA A 141 -23.77 -14.15 21.47
C ALA A 141 -24.45 -12.82 21.13
N PRO A 142 -25.64 -12.54 21.70
CA PRO A 142 -26.37 -11.30 21.46
C PRO A 142 -25.71 -10.13 22.18
N VAL A 143 -25.77 -8.98 21.54
CA VAL A 143 -25.48 -7.62 22.00
C VAL A 143 -25.13 -7.51 23.47
N GLY A 144 -23.86 -7.68 23.83
CA GLY A 144 -23.26 -7.36 25.11
C GLY A 144 -21.92 -6.68 24.86
N THR A 145 -21.65 -5.61 25.58
CA THR A 145 -20.44 -4.78 25.50
C THR A 145 -19.17 -5.61 25.42
N PRO A 146 -18.28 -5.39 24.41
CA PRO A 146 -17.05 -6.13 24.31
C PRO A 146 -16.11 -5.83 25.48
N SER A 147 -15.49 -6.87 26.04
CA SER A 147 -14.44 -6.77 27.04
C SER A 147 -13.15 -6.30 26.38
N TYR A 148 -12.73 -5.06 26.64
CA TYR A 148 -11.52 -4.48 26.09
C TYR A 148 -10.31 -4.80 26.97
N ALA A 149 -9.29 -5.44 26.40
CA ALA A 149 -7.96 -5.46 27.00
C ALA A 149 -7.29 -4.08 26.82
N VAL A 150 -6.67 -3.56 27.86
CA VAL A 150 -5.95 -2.28 27.85
C VAL A 150 -4.77 -2.42 26.88
N VAL A 151 -4.86 -1.73 25.75
CA VAL A 151 -3.70 -1.51 24.87
C VAL A 151 -2.88 -0.38 25.50
N GLU A 152 -1.63 -0.62 25.87
CA GLU A 152 -0.78 0.45 26.36
C GLU A 152 -0.67 1.56 25.31
N GLU A 153 -0.95 2.81 25.71
CA GLU A 153 -0.86 4.02 24.87
C GLU A 153 0.46 4.11 24.07
N SER A 154 1.55 3.64 24.68
CA SER A 154 2.86 3.55 24.06
C SER A 154 2.89 2.71 22.76
N SER A 155 2.04 1.69 22.64
CA SER A 155 2.02 0.79 21.48
C SER A 155 1.28 1.38 20.28
N VAL A 156 0.21 2.15 20.52
CA VAL A 156 -0.51 2.88 19.46
C VAL A 156 0.32 4.07 18.98
N LEU A 157 0.93 4.83 19.91
CA LEU A 157 1.83 5.93 19.61
C LEU A 157 3.11 5.46 18.90
N ALA A 158 3.64 4.26 19.22
CA ALA A 158 4.79 3.69 18.50
C ALA A 158 4.43 3.23 17.07
N ALA A 159 3.21 2.75 16.83
CA ALA A 159 2.71 2.48 15.48
C ALA A 159 2.53 3.77 14.66
N LEU A 160 2.18 4.87 15.32
CA LEU A 160 2.07 6.21 14.73
C LEU A 160 3.44 6.89 14.57
N SER A 161 4.45 6.54 15.37
CA SER A 161 5.80 7.16 15.33
C SER A 161 6.57 6.92 14.02
N GLY A 162 6.26 5.87 13.28
CA GLY A 162 6.76 5.65 11.92
C GLY A 162 6.19 6.65 10.90
N MET A 163 5.17 7.44 11.27
CA MET A 163 4.46 8.42 10.43
C MET A 163 4.75 9.88 10.81
N SER A 164 5.72 10.12 11.68
CA SER A 164 5.92 11.46 12.31
C SER A 164 5.98 12.63 11.31
N TRP A 165 6.58 12.42 10.13
CA TRP A 165 6.68 13.47 9.10
C TRP A 165 5.36 13.70 8.34
N ALA A 166 4.48 12.69 8.22
CA ALA A 166 3.21 12.80 7.50
C ALA A 166 2.02 13.10 8.41
N SER A 167 2.21 13.16 9.74
CA SER A 167 1.16 13.43 10.71
C SER A 167 0.35 14.70 10.39
N PRO A 168 0.95 15.83 10.02
CA PRO A 168 0.16 17.02 9.68
C PRO A 168 -0.76 16.84 8.46
N ILE A 169 -0.31 16.04 7.48
CA ILE A 169 -1.13 15.71 6.29
C ILE A 169 -2.27 14.78 6.69
N TYR A 170 -1.99 13.80 7.53
CA TYR A 170 -2.97 12.89 8.09
C TYR A 170 -4.08 13.66 8.82
N ASP A 171 -3.72 14.58 9.71
CA ASP A 171 -4.66 15.39 10.48
C ASP A 171 -5.53 16.26 9.57
N ALA A 172 -4.94 16.94 8.58
CA ALA A 172 -5.68 17.76 7.62
C ALA A 172 -6.66 16.96 6.76
N VAL A 173 -6.31 15.70 6.44
CA VAL A 173 -7.20 14.80 5.69
C VAL A 173 -8.33 14.27 6.57
N LEU A 174 -8.08 13.92 7.82
CA LEU A 174 -9.13 13.40 8.70
C LEU A 174 -10.08 14.48 9.20
N SER A 175 -9.54 15.64 9.56
CA SER A 175 -10.28 16.75 10.16
C SER A 175 -10.19 18.04 9.32
N PRO A 176 -10.81 18.11 8.13
CA PRO A 176 -10.72 19.29 7.27
C PRO A 176 -11.34 20.52 7.91
N THR A 177 -12.30 20.38 8.82
CA THR A 177 -12.85 21.49 9.61
C THR A 177 -11.80 22.13 10.50
N ASP A 178 -10.90 21.34 11.07
CA ASP A 178 -9.78 21.86 11.86
C ASP A 178 -8.72 22.51 10.96
N ALA A 179 -8.43 21.93 9.81
CA ALA A 179 -7.56 22.54 8.81
C ALA A 179 -8.11 23.90 8.32
N VAL A 180 -9.42 24.00 8.09
CA VAL A 180 -10.11 25.26 7.76
C VAL A 180 -9.99 26.27 8.90
N ARG A 181 -10.24 25.85 10.15
CA ARG A 181 -10.14 26.71 11.34
C ARG A 181 -8.72 27.26 11.51
N HIS A 182 -7.72 26.40 11.32
CA HIS A 182 -6.32 26.79 11.38
C HIS A 182 -5.96 27.81 10.29
N ALA A 183 -6.35 27.54 9.04
CA ALA A 183 -6.16 28.47 7.93
C ALA A 183 -6.84 29.83 8.16
N ALA A 184 -8.06 29.84 8.70
CA ALA A 184 -8.76 31.08 9.06
C ALA A 184 -8.02 31.86 10.15
N SER A 185 -7.54 31.17 11.21
CA SER A 185 -6.77 31.82 12.29
C SER A 185 -5.44 32.38 11.79
N GLU A 186 -4.74 31.71 10.88
CA GLU A 186 -3.51 32.23 10.26
C GLU A 186 -3.77 33.52 9.46
N LEU A 187 -4.89 33.60 8.76
CA LEU A 187 -5.30 34.80 8.01
C LEU A 187 -5.65 35.97 8.94
N GLU A 188 -6.32 35.70 10.07
CA GLU A 188 -6.65 36.71 11.08
C GLU A 188 -5.40 37.25 11.82
N ALA A 189 -4.45 36.36 12.13
CA ALA A 189 -3.21 36.75 12.84
C ALA A 189 -2.29 37.61 11.98
N ASN A 190 -2.30 37.45 10.67
CA ASN A 190 -1.55 38.24 9.72
C ASN A 190 -2.42 39.41 9.23
N THR A 191 -2.47 40.51 10.01
CA THR A 191 -3.21 41.73 9.67
C THR A 191 -2.81 42.25 8.28
N GLY A 192 -3.65 41.97 7.27
CA GLY A 192 -3.42 42.28 5.86
C GLY A 192 -3.31 41.10 4.92
N SER A 193 -3.25 39.88 5.44
CA SER A 193 -3.33 38.66 4.60
C SER A 193 -4.80 38.36 4.28
N HIS A 194 -5.13 38.38 3.01
CA HIS A 194 -6.41 37.90 2.50
C HIS A 194 -6.21 36.43 2.04
N LEU A 195 -7.29 35.67 2.06
CA LEU A 195 -7.29 34.35 1.37
C LEU A 195 -6.73 34.57 -0.03
N GLY A 196 -5.69 33.83 -0.40
CA GLY A 196 -5.01 34.01 -1.68
C GLY A 196 -6.00 33.95 -2.85
N SER A 197 -5.75 34.73 -3.89
CA SER A 197 -6.57 34.64 -5.10
C SER A 197 -6.56 33.21 -5.63
N LEU A 198 -7.56 32.85 -6.44
CA LEU A 198 -7.59 31.54 -7.13
C LEU A 198 -6.28 31.26 -7.89
N THR A 199 -5.62 32.30 -8.40
CA THR A 199 -4.31 32.20 -9.07
C THR A 199 -3.19 31.82 -8.08
N ASP A 200 -3.21 32.36 -6.86
CA ASP A 200 -2.22 32.05 -5.83
C ASP A 200 -2.40 30.63 -5.32
N LEU A 201 -3.64 30.19 -5.11
CA LEU A 201 -3.96 28.80 -4.73
C LEU A 201 -3.53 27.80 -5.83
N ARG A 202 -3.75 28.13 -7.09
CA ARG A 202 -3.25 27.32 -8.24
C ARG A 202 -1.74 27.21 -8.23
N ARG A 203 -1.03 28.32 -7.98
CA ARG A 203 0.44 28.33 -7.90
C ARG A 203 0.93 27.47 -6.74
N ALA A 204 0.30 27.58 -5.57
CA ALA A 204 0.63 26.76 -4.41
C ALA A 204 0.38 25.26 -4.67
N ALA A 205 -0.75 24.90 -5.30
CA ALA A 205 -1.05 23.54 -5.70
C ALA A 205 -0.02 22.98 -6.72
N ALA A 206 0.42 23.80 -7.68
CA ALA A 206 1.48 23.42 -8.62
C ALA A 206 2.82 23.16 -7.91
N ASN A 207 3.18 23.95 -6.90
CA ASN A 207 4.39 23.75 -6.11
C ASN A 207 4.33 22.46 -5.29
N VAL A 208 3.19 22.15 -4.70
CA VAL A 208 2.96 20.89 -3.95
C VAL A 208 2.98 19.70 -4.90
N MET A 209 2.41 19.83 -6.10
CA MET A 209 2.51 18.80 -7.15
C MET A 209 3.98 18.53 -7.53
N GLN A 210 4.77 19.58 -7.73
CA GLN A 210 6.19 19.44 -8.04
C GLN A 210 6.95 18.76 -6.89
N ALA A 211 6.67 19.12 -5.64
CA ALA A 211 7.25 18.47 -4.46
C ALA A 211 6.89 16.98 -4.40
N SER A 212 5.65 16.63 -4.75
CA SER A 212 5.19 15.23 -4.84
C SER A 212 5.97 14.44 -5.91
N LEU A 213 6.16 15.02 -7.08
CA LEU A 213 6.90 14.38 -8.18
C LEU A 213 8.39 14.20 -7.87
N SER A 214 8.98 15.13 -7.13
CA SER A 214 10.39 15.06 -6.69
C SER A 214 10.60 14.31 -5.38
N SER A 215 9.53 13.79 -4.76
CA SER A 215 9.57 13.11 -3.45
C SER A 215 10.12 13.99 -2.32
N ASP A 216 9.90 15.31 -2.38
CA ASP A 216 10.24 16.22 -1.31
C ASP A 216 9.18 16.18 -0.19
N TYR A 217 9.28 15.11 0.62
CA TYR A 217 8.34 14.86 1.72
C TYR A 217 8.38 15.95 2.79
N ALA A 218 9.54 16.58 2.99
CA ALA A 218 9.67 17.67 3.95
C ALA A 218 8.87 18.90 3.52
N GLN A 219 8.90 19.24 2.23
CA GLN A 219 8.07 20.31 1.67
C GLN A 219 6.59 19.94 1.72
N LEU A 220 6.22 18.70 1.36
CA LEU A 220 4.84 18.22 1.43
C LEU A 220 4.28 18.32 2.85
N ALA A 221 5.02 17.86 3.85
CA ALA A 221 4.59 17.91 5.25
C ALA A 221 4.34 19.35 5.75
N ARG A 222 5.14 20.32 5.27
CA ARG A 222 4.99 21.73 5.67
C ARG A 222 3.86 22.46 4.93
N SER A 223 3.68 22.17 3.62
CA SER A 223 2.85 23.03 2.76
C SER A 223 1.46 22.48 2.49
N LEU A 224 1.33 21.14 2.37
CA LEU A 224 0.08 20.51 1.96
C LEU A 224 -1.05 20.66 2.99
N PRO A 225 -0.83 20.55 4.32
CA PRO A 225 -1.89 20.71 5.31
C PRO A 225 -2.54 22.08 5.29
N SER A 226 -1.73 23.15 5.32
CA SER A 226 -2.23 24.54 5.26
C SER A 226 -2.92 24.83 3.93
N LEU A 227 -2.38 24.30 2.81
CA LEU A 227 -3.00 24.47 1.49
C LEU A 227 -4.37 23.78 1.40
N ILE A 228 -4.53 22.57 1.95
CA ILE A 228 -5.84 21.90 2.03
C ILE A 228 -6.83 22.81 2.78
N GLY A 229 -6.47 23.31 3.96
CA GLY A 229 -7.32 24.20 4.76
C GLY A 229 -7.70 25.49 4.02
N GLN A 230 -6.75 26.11 3.32
CA GLN A 230 -6.99 27.33 2.53
C GLN A 230 -7.95 27.08 1.36
N ILE A 231 -7.78 25.98 0.62
CA ILE A 231 -8.66 25.68 -0.53
C ILE A 231 -10.05 25.22 -0.05
N GLU A 232 -10.15 24.47 1.06
CA GLU A 232 -11.44 24.14 1.69
C GLU A 232 -12.18 25.41 2.14
N LEU A 233 -11.48 26.35 2.78
CA LEU A 233 -12.05 27.65 3.13
C LEU A 233 -12.51 28.43 1.91
N ALA A 234 -11.70 28.44 0.84
CA ALA A 234 -12.06 29.04 -0.43
C ALA A 234 -13.33 28.40 -1.04
N ASN A 235 -13.47 27.07 -0.92
CA ASN A 235 -14.64 26.37 -1.41
C ASN A 235 -15.93 26.76 -0.66
N LEU A 236 -15.83 26.97 0.65
CA LEU A 236 -16.97 27.44 1.46
C LEU A 236 -17.40 28.86 1.08
N GLN A 237 -16.47 29.70 0.64
CA GLN A 237 -16.70 31.10 0.29
C GLN A 237 -16.93 31.31 -1.22
N ALA A 238 -16.72 30.27 -2.04
CA ALA A 238 -16.77 30.37 -3.50
C ALA A 238 -18.18 30.70 -4.02
N ARG A 239 -18.24 31.62 -4.95
CA ARG A 239 -19.44 31.85 -5.77
C ARG A 239 -19.66 30.65 -6.71
N ASP A 240 -20.87 30.44 -7.15
CA ASP A 240 -21.23 29.30 -8.00
C ASP A 240 -20.37 29.21 -9.28
N ALA A 241 -20.03 30.34 -9.88
CA ALA A 241 -19.18 30.40 -11.06
C ALA A 241 -17.71 29.97 -10.80
N ASP A 242 -17.20 30.22 -9.61
CA ASP A 242 -15.80 29.92 -9.25
C ASP A 242 -15.66 28.54 -8.59
N ARG A 243 -16.75 28.03 -8.02
CA ARG A 243 -16.77 26.78 -7.25
C ARG A 243 -16.18 25.58 -8.00
N PRO A 244 -16.49 25.30 -9.28
CA PRO A 244 -15.89 24.18 -9.99
C PRO A 244 -14.35 24.31 -10.12
N HIS A 245 -13.84 25.53 -10.21
CA HIS A 245 -12.40 25.78 -10.27
C HIS A 245 -11.70 25.45 -8.93
N VAL A 246 -12.34 25.80 -7.81
CA VAL A 246 -11.83 25.48 -6.47
C VAL A 246 -11.92 23.98 -6.19
N GLN A 247 -13.01 23.33 -6.59
CA GLN A 247 -13.22 21.89 -6.45
C GLN A 247 -12.17 21.08 -7.24
N ARG A 248 -11.79 21.53 -8.45
CA ARG A 248 -10.66 20.92 -9.17
C ARG A 248 -9.36 20.99 -8.40
N LEU A 249 -9.07 22.11 -7.74
CA LEU A 249 -7.90 22.24 -6.89
C LEU A 249 -7.96 21.33 -5.65
N LEU A 250 -9.15 21.18 -5.04
CA LEU A 250 -9.35 20.23 -3.93
C LEU A 250 -9.10 18.81 -4.39
N SER A 251 -9.63 18.42 -5.56
CA SER A 251 -9.33 17.10 -6.14
C SER A 251 -7.83 16.89 -6.30
N ASP A 252 -7.10 17.85 -6.85
CA ASP A 252 -5.66 17.76 -7.05
C ASP A 252 -4.90 17.60 -5.72
N VAL A 253 -5.18 18.45 -4.73
CA VAL A 253 -4.43 18.40 -3.44
C VAL A 253 -4.79 17.17 -2.60
N TYR A 254 -6.04 16.71 -2.63
CA TYR A 254 -6.40 15.46 -1.96
C TYR A 254 -5.83 14.23 -2.67
N ALA A 255 -5.70 14.23 -4.01
CA ALA A 255 -5.00 13.17 -4.73
C ALA A 255 -3.50 13.13 -4.34
N ILE A 256 -2.84 14.30 -4.23
CA ILE A 256 -1.46 14.42 -3.75
C ILE A 256 -1.34 13.89 -2.32
N ALA A 257 -2.28 14.27 -1.43
CA ALA A 257 -2.32 13.76 -0.05
C ALA A 257 -2.46 12.23 -0.03
N GLY A 258 -3.34 11.66 -0.86
CA GLY A 258 -3.52 10.22 -0.99
C GLY A 258 -2.23 9.50 -1.38
N TRP A 259 -1.54 9.95 -2.43
CA TRP A 259 -0.26 9.39 -2.85
C TRP A 259 0.81 9.53 -1.77
N THR A 260 0.86 10.65 -1.07
CA THR A 260 1.82 10.91 0.01
C THR A 260 1.57 9.98 1.20
N LEU A 261 0.32 9.79 1.60
CA LEU A 261 -0.08 8.91 2.70
C LEU A 261 0.11 7.42 2.36
N ILE A 262 -0.03 7.02 1.10
CA ILE A 262 0.36 5.68 0.64
C ILE A 262 1.86 5.43 0.92
N LYS A 263 2.71 6.40 0.65
CA LYS A 263 4.16 6.30 0.90
C LYS A 263 4.51 6.35 2.38
N ALA A 264 3.75 7.11 3.16
CA ALA A 264 3.85 7.12 4.62
C ALA A 264 3.28 5.86 5.29
N ASP A 265 2.86 4.87 4.49
CA ASP A 265 2.28 3.61 4.95
C ASP A 265 0.99 3.80 5.78
N SER A 266 0.18 4.81 5.41
CA SER A 266 -1.11 5.14 6.03
C SER A 266 -2.28 4.96 5.05
N PRO A 267 -2.66 3.73 4.69
CA PRO A 267 -3.66 3.49 3.66
C PRO A 267 -5.08 3.87 4.08
N ALA A 268 -5.42 3.89 5.37
CA ALA A 268 -6.73 4.36 5.81
C ALA A 268 -6.93 5.86 5.49
N ALA A 269 -5.98 6.71 5.89
CA ALA A 269 -6.04 8.12 5.55
C ALA A 269 -5.88 8.37 4.04
N ALA A 270 -5.04 7.59 3.36
CA ALA A 270 -4.91 7.64 1.90
C ALA A 270 -6.22 7.30 1.19
N TRP A 271 -6.99 6.35 1.73
CA TRP A 271 -8.31 6.00 1.21
C TRP A 271 -9.27 7.20 1.32
N ILE A 272 -9.32 7.86 2.49
CA ILE A 272 -10.15 9.05 2.71
C ILE A 272 -9.75 10.16 1.74
N ALA A 273 -8.45 10.42 1.60
CA ALA A 273 -7.94 11.42 0.67
C ALA A 273 -8.34 11.11 -0.78
N ALA A 274 -8.18 9.86 -1.24
CA ALA A 274 -8.56 9.44 -2.58
C ALA A 274 -10.07 9.59 -2.83
N GLN A 275 -10.91 9.22 -1.86
CA GLN A 275 -12.36 9.39 -1.95
C GLN A 275 -12.78 10.86 -2.03
N ARG A 276 -12.16 11.74 -1.23
CA ARG A 276 -12.41 13.20 -1.35
C ARG A 276 -11.97 13.74 -2.69
N ALA A 277 -10.82 13.30 -3.20
CA ALA A 277 -10.36 13.71 -4.52
C ALA A 277 -11.37 13.32 -5.62
N ILE A 278 -11.92 12.10 -5.57
CA ILE A 278 -12.96 11.64 -6.48
C ILE A 278 -14.22 12.51 -6.33
N GLN A 279 -14.71 12.70 -5.11
CA GLN A 279 -15.90 13.49 -4.83
C GLN A 279 -15.80 14.93 -5.38
N PHE A 280 -14.68 15.61 -5.16
CA PHE A 280 -14.48 16.96 -5.67
C PHE A 280 -14.33 17.01 -7.19
N ALA A 281 -13.73 15.99 -7.80
CA ALA A 281 -13.68 15.87 -9.26
C ALA A 281 -15.08 15.71 -9.87
N GLU A 282 -15.92 14.87 -9.26
CA GLU A 282 -17.32 14.66 -9.69
C GLU A 282 -18.17 15.91 -9.51
N GLN A 283 -18.04 16.62 -8.37
CA GLN A 283 -18.71 17.90 -8.14
C GLN A 283 -18.32 18.99 -9.15
N ALA A 284 -17.07 18.93 -9.65
CA ALA A 284 -16.56 19.84 -10.68
C ALA A 284 -16.84 19.37 -12.11
N ASP A 285 -17.55 18.25 -12.29
CA ASP A 285 -17.78 17.59 -13.59
C ASP A 285 -16.47 17.36 -14.38
N ASP A 286 -15.41 16.90 -13.67
CA ASP A 286 -14.07 16.70 -14.23
C ASP A 286 -13.69 15.21 -14.25
N MET A 287 -14.04 14.54 -15.34
CA MET A 287 -13.79 13.11 -15.53
C MET A 287 -12.30 12.75 -15.57
N LEU A 288 -11.43 13.66 -16.01
CA LEU A 288 -9.98 13.41 -16.03
C LEU A 288 -9.42 13.33 -14.62
N ARG A 289 -9.82 14.27 -13.74
CA ARG A 289 -9.44 14.25 -12.33
C ARG A 289 -10.06 13.09 -11.58
N SER A 290 -11.32 12.77 -11.87
CA SER A 290 -12.00 11.61 -11.29
C SER A 290 -11.24 10.31 -11.61
N ALA A 291 -10.82 10.11 -12.87
CA ALA A 291 -10.03 8.95 -13.26
C ALA A 291 -8.63 8.92 -12.58
N ALA A 292 -7.96 10.07 -12.49
CA ALA A 292 -6.66 10.17 -11.81
C ALA A 292 -6.77 9.83 -10.31
N ALA A 293 -7.81 10.33 -9.64
CA ALA A 293 -8.10 10.04 -8.23
C ALA A 293 -8.53 8.57 -8.02
N THR A 294 -9.33 8.00 -8.93
CA THR A 294 -9.72 6.58 -8.91
C THR A 294 -8.50 5.67 -9.03
N ARG A 295 -7.50 6.05 -9.84
CA ARG A 295 -6.22 5.32 -9.90
C ARG A 295 -5.45 5.40 -8.56
N CYS A 296 -5.50 6.53 -7.86
CA CYS A 296 -4.94 6.63 -6.50
C CYS A 296 -5.63 5.63 -5.56
N LEU A 297 -6.95 5.54 -5.61
CA LEU A 297 -7.73 4.57 -4.84
C LEU A 297 -7.33 3.12 -5.17
N ALA A 298 -7.07 2.80 -6.45
CA ALA A 298 -6.57 1.48 -6.84
C ALA A 298 -5.23 1.14 -6.17
N GLU A 299 -4.31 2.09 -6.05
CA GLU A 299 -3.05 1.89 -5.33
C GLU A 299 -3.27 1.71 -3.83
N VAL A 300 -4.23 2.42 -3.23
CA VAL A 300 -4.64 2.20 -1.83
C VAL A 300 -5.09 0.76 -1.62
N HIS A 301 -5.99 0.24 -2.48
CA HIS A 301 -6.41 -1.16 -2.42
C HIS A 301 -5.24 -2.13 -2.58
N MET A 302 -4.30 -1.82 -3.48
CA MET A 302 -3.10 -2.66 -3.70
C MET A 302 -2.21 -2.69 -2.45
N ARG A 303 -2.04 -1.57 -1.75
CA ARG A 303 -1.29 -1.48 -0.48
C ARG A 303 -2.00 -2.18 0.68
N ALA A 304 -3.31 -2.12 0.70
CA ALA A 304 -4.13 -2.85 1.67
C ALA A 304 -4.15 -4.37 1.44
N GLY A 305 -3.61 -4.86 0.32
CA GLY A 305 -3.63 -6.28 -0.06
C GLY A 305 -4.94 -6.74 -0.70
N SER A 306 -5.88 -5.83 -0.95
CA SER A 306 -7.15 -6.08 -1.63
C SER A 306 -6.93 -6.08 -3.15
N LEU A 307 -6.16 -7.07 -3.66
CA LEU A 307 -5.66 -7.08 -5.03
C LEU A 307 -6.76 -7.17 -6.09
N GLN A 308 -7.88 -7.85 -5.78
CA GLN A 308 -9.03 -7.93 -6.66
C GLN A 308 -9.67 -6.54 -6.86
N GLU A 309 -9.90 -5.83 -5.76
CA GLU A 309 -10.47 -4.50 -5.81
C GLU A 309 -9.50 -3.48 -6.43
N ALA A 310 -8.19 -3.64 -6.19
CA ALA A 310 -7.17 -2.84 -6.85
C ALA A 310 -7.23 -2.95 -8.37
N SER A 311 -7.31 -4.18 -8.90
CA SER A 311 -7.43 -4.42 -10.36
C SER A 311 -8.73 -3.83 -10.90
N ARG A 312 -9.88 -4.12 -10.26
CA ARG A 312 -11.19 -3.60 -10.69
C ARG A 312 -11.23 -2.07 -10.71
N THR A 313 -10.75 -1.43 -9.64
CA THR A 313 -10.73 0.03 -9.51
C THR A 313 -9.80 0.66 -10.56
N ALA A 314 -8.66 0.05 -10.85
CA ALA A 314 -7.76 0.52 -11.90
C ALA A 314 -8.37 0.39 -13.30
N PHE A 315 -9.05 -0.72 -13.61
CA PHE A 315 -9.80 -0.86 -14.86
C PHE A 315 -10.96 0.13 -14.95
N LEU A 316 -11.67 0.39 -13.85
CA LEU A 316 -12.73 1.40 -13.80
C LEU A 316 -12.18 2.79 -14.15
N ALA A 317 -11.04 3.17 -13.59
CA ALA A 317 -10.37 4.43 -13.93
C ALA A 317 -10.02 4.51 -15.42
N ALA A 318 -9.59 3.40 -16.04
CA ALA A 318 -9.27 3.35 -17.46
C ALA A 318 -10.52 3.43 -18.34
N THR A 319 -11.61 2.75 -17.98
CA THR A 319 -12.86 2.72 -18.77
C THR A 319 -13.64 4.02 -18.71
N HIS A 320 -13.60 4.75 -17.58
CA HIS A 320 -14.20 6.08 -17.50
C HIS A 320 -13.63 7.03 -18.56
N LEU A 321 -12.37 6.84 -18.95
CA LEU A 321 -11.71 7.67 -19.95
C LEU A 321 -12.07 7.30 -21.40
N ASP A 322 -12.68 6.15 -21.64
CA ASP A 322 -13.14 5.75 -22.99
C ASP A 322 -14.27 6.65 -23.53
N THR A 323 -15.05 7.27 -22.64
CA THR A 323 -16.16 8.16 -22.98
C THR A 323 -15.79 9.63 -23.02
N VAL A 324 -14.55 9.98 -22.64
CA VAL A 324 -14.12 11.38 -22.55
C VAL A 324 -13.68 11.89 -23.92
N HIS A 325 -14.44 12.84 -24.44
CA HIS A 325 -14.15 13.57 -25.68
C HIS A 325 -13.52 14.92 -25.34
N VAL A 326 -12.17 14.94 -25.27
CA VAL A 326 -11.41 16.19 -25.07
C VAL A 326 -10.60 16.51 -26.33
N GLN A 327 -10.33 17.81 -26.54
CA GLN A 327 -9.49 18.26 -27.66
C GLN A 327 -8.06 17.72 -27.55
N GLU A 328 -7.54 17.54 -26.32
CA GLU A 328 -6.20 16.99 -26.06
C GLU A 328 -6.28 15.48 -25.78
N ARG A 329 -6.26 14.68 -26.84
CA ARG A 329 -6.21 13.20 -26.74
C ARG A 329 -5.05 12.68 -25.89
N GLY A 330 -3.94 13.44 -25.83
CA GLY A 330 -2.74 13.05 -25.11
C GLY A 330 -2.97 12.84 -23.61
N ILE A 331 -3.73 13.72 -22.96
CA ILE A 331 -4.03 13.57 -21.51
C ILE A 331 -4.86 12.31 -21.23
N VAL A 332 -5.83 11.99 -22.09
CA VAL A 332 -6.64 10.77 -21.96
C VAL A 332 -5.75 9.53 -22.08
N LEU A 333 -4.87 9.47 -23.09
CA LEU A 333 -3.94 8.33 -23.26
C LEU A 333 -2.97 8.21 -22.10
N CYS A 334 -2.48 9.33 -21.54
CA CYS A 334 -1.60 9.35 -20.38
C CYS A 334 -2.29 8.74 -19.16
N LEU A 335 -3.45 9.24 -18.78
CA LEU A 335 -4.18 8.79 -17.59
C LEU A 335 -4.68 7.35 -17.74
N ARG A 336 -5.24 7.01 -18.92
CA ARG A 336 -5.72 5.67 -19.23
C ARG A 336 -4.59 4.64 -19.19
N GLY A 337 -3.48 4.94 -19.85
CA GLY A 337 -2.31 4.06 -19.86
C GLY A 337 -1.77 3.81 -18.45
N ALA A 338 -1.66 4.85 -17.63
CA ALA A 338 -1.21 4.71 -16.25
C ALA A 338 -2.18 3.87 -15.38
N ALA A 339 -3.50 4.03 -15.57
CA ALA A 339 -4.49 3.20 -14.90
C ALA A 339 -4.38 1.72 -15.30
N LEU A 340 -4.17 1.45 -16.60
CA LEU A 340 -3.93 0.09 -17.11
C LEU A 340 -2.65 -0.53 -16.55
N LEU A 341 -1.57 0.25 -16.35
CA LEU A 341 -0.36 -0.23 -15.67
C LEU A 341 -0.63 -0.59 -14.20
N SER A 342 -1.45 0.19 -13.50
CA SER A 342 -1.87 -0.15 -12.12
C SER A 342 -2.69 -1.45 -12.10
N ALA A 343 -3.60 -1.64 -13.08
CA ALA A 343 -4.35 -2.89 -13.22
C ALA A 343 -3.43 -4.08 -13.50
N ALA A 344 -2.45 -3.94 -14.39
CA ALA A 344 -1.47 -4.97 -14.71
C ALA A 344 -0.67 -5.40 -13.46
N ALA A 345 -0.20 -4.44 -12.67
CA ALA A 345 0.54 -4.70 -11.44
C ALA A 345 -0.33 -5.43 -10.38
N ALA A 346 -1.59 -5.01 -10.20
CA ALA A 346 -2.51 -5.65 -9.28
C ALA A 346 -2.84 -7.09 -9.72
N SER A 347 -3.09 -7.30 -11.01
CA SER A 347 -3.38 -8.63 -11.59
C SER A 347 -2.18 -9.57 -11.48
N ALA A 348 -0.96 -9.07 -11.73
CA ALA A 348 0.27 -9.85 -11.58
C ALA A 348 0.48 -10.30 -10.12
N ARG A 349 0.30 -9.40 -9.14
CA ARG A 349 0.38 -9.75 -7.71
C ARG A 349 -0.67 -10.78 -7.27
N ARG A 350 -1.82 -10.79 -7.93
CA ARG A 350 -2.87 -11.79 -7.73
C ARG A 350 -2.55 -13.12 -8.41
N GLY A 351 -1.57 -13.17 -9.30
CA GLY A 351 -1.20 -14.32 -10.11
C GLY A 351 -2.05 -14.48 -11.38
N ASP A 352 -2.89 -13.50 -11.73
CA ASP A 352 -3.67 -13.52 -12.96
C ASP A 352 -2.83 -13.02 -14.14
N ARG A 353 -2.05 -13.95 -14.69
CA ARG A 353 -1.18 -13.70 -15.83
C ARG A 353 -1.91 -13.15 -17.05
N ARG A 354 -3.07 -13.71 -17.36
CA ARG A 354 -3.83 -13.32 -18.55
C ARG A 354 -4.30 -11.87 -18.45
N GLU A 355 -4.88 -11.49 -17.31
CA GLU A 355 -5.36 -10.14 -17.08
C GLU A 355 -4.20 -9.14 -17.04
N ALA A 356 -3.07 -9.50 -16.39
CA ALA A 356 -1.87 -8.66 -16.33
C ALA A 356 -1.32 -8.36 -17.74
N HIS A 357 -1.13 -9.35 -18.58
CA HIS A 357 -0.65 -9.15 -19.96
C HIS A 357 -1.64 -8.40 -20.84
N THR A 358 -2.96 -8.62 -20.65
CA THR A 358 -3.99 -7.87 -21.37
C THR A 358 -3.92 -6.39 -21.03
N ALA A 359 -3.78 -6.04 -19.75
CA ALA A 359 -3.65 -4.66 -19.30
C ALA A 359 -2.34 -4.01 -19.79
N LEU A 360 -1.20 -4.73 -19.73
CA LEU A 360 0.07 -4.25 -20.27
C LEU A 360 -0.02 -3.95 -21.78
N LYS A 361 -0.63 -4.85 -22.55
CA LYS A 361 -0.79 -4.64 -23.99
C LYS A 361 -1.67 -3.43 -24.29
N ALA A 362 -2.74 -3.23 -23.53
CA ALA A 362 -3.59 -2.05 -23.68
C ALA A 362 -2.86 -0.75 -23.28
N ALA A 363 -2.01 -0.79 -22.24
CA ALA A 363 -1.15 0.34 -21.87
C ALA A 363 -0.12 0.65 -22.95
N ASP A 364 0.47 -0.37 -23.59
CA ASP A 364 1.42 -0.21 -24.68
C ASP A 364 0.80 0.51 -25.90
N VAL A 365 -0.47 0.19 -26.21
CA VAL A 365 -1.23 0.91 -27.27
C VAL A 365 -1.41 2.39 -26.90
N CYS A 366 -1.68 2.71 -25.62
CA CYS A 366 -1.75 4.10 -25.18
C CYS A 366 -0.41 4.81 -25.33
N ALA A 367 0.70 4.17 -24.94
CA ALA A 367 2.05 4.72 -25.06
C ALA A 367 2.48 4.94 -26.53
N ALA A 368 2.15 3.99 -27.41
CA ALA A 368 2.39 4.13 -28.85
C ALA A 368 1.61 5.32 -29.45
N GLY A 369 0.40 5.58 -28.93
CA GLY A 369 -0.40 6.75 -29.34
C GLY A 369 0.15 8.10 -28.86
N LEU A 370 0.94 8.11 -27.76
CA LEU A 370 1.64 9.30 -27.24
C LEU A 370 2.99 9.54 -27.94
N ASN A 371 3.74 8.47 -28.14
CA ASN A 371 5.11 8.47 -28.67
C ASN A 371 6.11 9.37 -27.88
N GLU A 372 5.78 9.74 -26.66
CA GLU A 372 6.59 10.56 -25.75
C GLU A 372 6.27 10.24 -24.28
N GLU A 373 7.16 10.68 -23.38
CA GLU A 373 6.88 10.69 -21.94
C GLU A 373 6.04 11.93 -21.59
N ARG A 374 4.91 11.73 -20.88
CA ARG A 374 4.02 12.81 -20.42
C ARG A 374 3.88 12.82 -18.93
N CYS A 375 3.52 13.99 -18.40
CA CYS A 375 3.12 14.18 -17.02
C CYS A 375 1.84 15.01 -16.97
N ASP A 376 0.70 14.36 -16.82
CA ASP A 376 -0.61 15.00 -16.75
C ASP A 376 -1.26 14.72 -15.39
N LEU A 377 -1.76 15.74 -14.70
CA LEU A 377 -2.37 15.65 -13.37
C LEU A 377 -1.49 14.84 -12.37
N GLY A 378 -0.18 15.08 -12.36
CA GLY A 378 0.77 14.34 -11.51
C GLY A 378 1.00 12.89 -11.93
N THR A 379 0.43 12.45 -13.04
CA THR A 379 0.59 11.09 -13.58
C THR A 379 1.66 11.10 -14.66
N VAL A 380 2.73 10.37 -14.43
CA VAL A 380 3.80 10.17 -15.43
C VAL A 380 3.53 8.88 -16.20
N PHE A 381 3.43 8.98 -17.52
CA PHE A 381 3.19 7.83 -18.38
C PHE A 381 3.79 8.04 -19.78
N GLY A 382 4.30 6.94 -20.35
CA GLY A 382 4.87 6.88 -21.69
C GLY A 382 5.57 5.55 -21.96
N PRO A 383 6.29 5.40 -23.08
CA PRO A 383 6.93 4.14 -23.48
C PRO A 383 7.90 3.58 -22.43
N THR A 384 8.69 4.44 -21.77
CA THR A 384 9.64 4.01 -20.73
C THR A 384 8.89 3.45 -19.51
N ASN A 385 7.77 4.08 -19.13
CA ASN A 385 6.99 3.60 -18.01
C ASN A 385 6.33 2.24 -18.28
N VAL A 386 5.87 2.00 -19.50
CA VAL A 386 5.38 0.69 -19.93
C VAL A 386 6.49 -0.37 -19.83
N ALA A 387 7.70 -0.07 -20.36
CA ALA A 387 8.82 -1.00 -20.29
C ALA A 387 9.21 -1.35 -18.84
N ILE A 388 9.19 -0.37 -17.91
CA ILE A 388 9.40 -0.61 -16.47
C ILE A 388 8.36 -1.58 -15.93
N HIS A 389 7.07 -1.38 -16.25
CA HIS A 389 6.01 -2.25 -15.75
C HIS A 389 6.02 -3.63 -16.40
N GLN A 390 6.51 -3.77 -17.63
CA GLN A 390 6.77 -5.09 -18.25
C GLN A 390 7.78 -5.89 -17.41
N VAL A 391 8.88 -5.25 -16.96
CA VAL A 391 9.84 -5.89 -16.05
C VAL A 391 9.17 -6.23 -14.71
N ALA A 392 8.50 -5.28 -14.07
CA ALA A 392 7.88 -5.47 -12.75
C ALA A 392 6.82 -6.59 -12.76
N VAL A 393 5.96 -6.63 -13.78
CA VAL A 393 4.92 -7.66 -13.94
C VAL A 393 5.54 -9.03 -14.19
N ALA A 394 6.56 -9.14 -15.05
CA ALA A 394 7.25 -10.39 -15.29
C ALA A 394 7.92 -10.93 -14.01
N VAL A 395 8.58 -10.07 -13.24
CA VAL A 395 9.17 -10.43 -11.94
C VAL A 395 8.10 -10.89 -10.93
N GLU A 396 6.97 -10.19 -10.86
CA GLU A 396 5.86 -10.58 -9.96
C GLU A 396 5.26 -11.95 -10.33
N LEU A 397 5.19 -12.25 -11.63
CA LEU A 397 4.70 -13.54 -12.15
C LEU A 397 5.75 -14.66 -12.07
N GLY A 398 6.98 -14.38 -11.66
CA GLY A 398 8.09 -15.33 -11.58
C GLY A 398 8.78 -15.61 -12.93
N ASP A 399 8.55 -14.78 -13.94
CA ASP A 399 9.11 -14.93 -15.29
C ASP A 399 10.40 -14.13 -15.47
N SER A 400 11.44 -14.50 -14.72
CA SER A 400 12.70 -13.74 -14.71
C SER A 400 13.38 -13.65 -16.08
N PHE A 401 13.25 -14.67 -16.94
CA PHE A 401 13.79 -14.61 -18.32
C PHE A 401 13.06 -13.58 -19.17
N GLU A 402 11.72 -13.46 -19.02
CA GLU A 402 10.93 -12.43 -19.68
C GLU A 402 11.33 -11.06 -19.15
N ALA A 403 11.46 -10.90 -17.83
CA ALA A 403 11.93 -9.66 -17.21
C ALA A 403 13.29 -9.21 -17.80
N MET A 404 14.26 -10.13 -17.88
CA MET A 404 15.58 -9.85 -18.47
C MET A 404 15.49 -9.38 -19.93
N SER A 405 14.53 -9.86 -20.72
CA SER A 405 14.33 -9.43 -22.11
C SER A 405 13.81 -8.00 -22.23
N HIS A 406 13.13 -7.49 -21.17
CA HIS A 406 12.58 -6.14 -21.13
C HIS A 406 13.55 -5.10 -20.56
N ILE A 407 14.48 -5.49 -19.66
CA ILE A 407 15.44 -4.58 -19.01
C ILE A 407 16.18 -3.69 -19.99
N PRO A 408 16.75 -4.21 -21.12
CA PRO A 408 17.47 -3.36 -22.08
C PRO A 408 16.58 -2.34 -22.81
N LYS A 409 15.27 -2.56 -22.84
CA LYS A 409 14.30 -1.65 -23.47
C LYS A 409 14.01 -0.43 -22.60
N VAL A 410 14.32 -0.50 -21.30
CA VAL A 410 14.09 0.59 -20.35
C VAL A 410 15.16 1.66 -20.53
N GLY A 411 14.82 2.72 -21.21
CA GLY A 411 15.70 3.87 -21.43
C GLY A 411 15.68 4.81 -20.23
N LEU A 412 16.34 4.47 -19.12
CA LEU A 412 16.36 5.29 -17.91
C LEU A 412 16.81 6.74 -18.16
N ASN A 413 17.66 6.96 -19.17
CA ASN A 413 18.12 8.30 -19.55
C ASN A 413 17.04 9.15 -20.23
N ARG A 414 15.94 8.54 -20.68
CA ARG A 414 14.78 9.25 -21.24
C ARG A 414 13.80 9.72 -20.15
N MET A 415 13.92 9.18 -18.96
CA MET A 415 13.11 9.63 -17.83
C MET A 415 13.62 10.97 -17.29
N PRO A 416 12.71 11.87 -16.88
CA PRO A 416 13.09 13.06 -16.15
C PRO A 416 13.97 12.70 -14.93
N SER A 417 15.07 13.43 -14.75
CA SER A 417 16.04 13.16 -13.68
C SER A 417 15.45 13.24 -12.28
N GLN A 418 14.36 14.01 -12.13
CA GLN A 418 13.61 14.20 -10.86
C GLN A 418 12.86 12.93 -10.43
N LEU A 419 12.60 11.98 -11.33
CA LEU A 419 11.90 10.73 -11.00
C LEU A 419 12.86 9.69 -10.40
N THR A 420 13.62 10.08 -9.39
CA THR A 420 14.65 9.26 -8.72
C THR A 420 14.06 8.00 -8.08
N GLU A 421 12.91 8.12 -7.42
CA GLU A 421 12.18 6.99 -6.82
C GLU A 421 11.85 5.91 -7.86
N ARG A 422 11.30 6.30 -9.02
CA ARG A 422 10.89 5.37 -10.06
C ARG A 422 12.10 4.62 -10.65
N ARG A 423 13.22 5.32 -10.83
CA ARG A 423 14.48 4.74 -11.28
C ARG A 423 15.02 3.73 -10.25
N ALA A 424 15.00 4.08 -8.97
CA ALA A 424 15.44 3.18 -7.91
C ALA A 424 14.54 1.94 -7.80
N ARG A 425 13.22 2.10 -7.87
CA ARG A 425 12.27 0.97 -7.85
C ARG A 425 12.46 0.02 -9.01
N PHE A 426 12.70 0.54 -10.22
CA PHE A 426 13.05 -0.30 -11.37
C PHE A 426 14.30 -1.15 -11.08
N LEU A 427 15.35 -0.57 -10.48
CA LEU A 427 16.55 -1.33 -10.12
C LEU A 427 16.31 -2.37 -9.02
N VAL A 428 15.36 -2.13 -8.13
CA VAL A 428 14.90 -3.15 -7.17
C VAL A 428 14.24 -4.33 -7.91
N ASP A 429 13.40 -4.08 -8.91
CA ASP A 429 12.80 -5.15 -9.72
C ASP A 429 13.85 -5.89 -10.56
N VAL A 430 14.86 -5.19 -11.09
CA VAL A 430 16.03 -5.80 -11.74
C VAL A 430 16.77 -6.73 -10.75
N SER A 431 17.00 -6.26 -9.53
CA SER A 431 17.63 -7.07 -8.48
C SER A 431 16.81 -8.32 -8.13
N ARG A 432 15.47 -8.18 -8.05
CA ARG A 432 14.57 -9.32 -7.84
C ARG A 432 14.66 -10.34 -8.98
N SER A 433 14.75 -9.87 -10.22
CA SER A 433 14.94 -10.75 -11.38
C SER A 433 16.25 -11.54 -11.29
N TYR A 434 17.37 -10.89 -10.98
CA TYR A 434 18.66 -11.57 -10.78
C TYR A 434 18.62 -12.54 -9.60
N THR A 435 17.96 -12.17 -8.49
CA THR A 435 17.78 -13.06 -7.33
C THR A 435 17.02 -14.33 -7.69
N GLN A 436 15.98 -14.24 -8.51
CA GLN A 436 15.24 -15.39 -9.02
C GLN A 436 16.11 -16.27 -9.94
N LEU A 437 17.00 -15.67 -10.73
CA LEU A 437 17.98 -16.35 -11.60
C LEU A 437 19.21 -16.87 -10.85
N ARG A 438 19.33 -16.66 -9.53
CA ARG A 438 20.47 -17.05 -8.72
C ARG A 438 21.78 -16.32 -9.07
N ASP A 439 21.72 -15.16 -9.70
CA ASP A 439 22.84 -14.26 -9.89
C ASP A 439 22.88 -13.23 -8.76
N ASP A 440 23.38 -13.68 -7.60
CA ASP A 440 23.40 -12.89 -6.36
C ASP A 440 24.33 -11.67 -6.47
N ALA A 441 25.39 -11.76 -7.32
CA ALA A 441 26.31 -10.65 -7.55
C ALA A 441 25.65 -9.52 -8.33
N ALA A 442 24.99 -9.83 -9.44
CA ALA A 442 24.25 -8.85 -10.24
C ALA A 442 23.04 -8.28 -9.44
N ALA A 443 22.39 -9.10 -8.61
CA ALA A 443 21.32 -8.63 -7.75
C ALA A 443 21.81 -7.58 -6.73
N LEU A 444 22.94 -7.80 -6.08
CA LEU A 444 23.55 -6.84 -5.17
C LEU A 444 23.98 -5.55 -5.88
N ASP A 445 24.59 -5.67 -7.07
CA ASP A 445 25.04 -4.52 -7.85
C ASP A 445 23.83 -3.61 -8.22
N ALA A 446 22.73 -4.20 -8.64
CA ALA A 446 21.48 -3.45 -8.91
C ALA A 446 20.95 -2.71 -7.68
N LEU A 447 21.01 -3.31 -6.47
CA LEU A 447 20.63 -2.63 -5.23
C LEU A 447 21.57 -1.48 -4.85
N LEU A 448 22.89 -1.65 -5.06
CA LEU A 448 23.86 -0.58 -4.83
C LEU A 448 23.65 0.61 -5.78
N GLN A 449 23.32 0.34 -7.04
CA GLN A 449 22.94 1.38 -8.00
C GLN A 449 21.65 2.09 -7.59
N ALA A 450 20.65 1.36 -7.09
CA ALA A 450 19.40 1.93 -6.58
C ALA A 450 19.65 2.83 -5.35
N GLU A 451 20.53 2.39 -4.44
CA GLU A 451 20.93 3.18 -3.26
C GLU A 451 21.60 4.50 -3.64
N ALA A 452 22.45 4.47 -4.65
CA ALA A 452 23.13 5.67 -5.13
C ALA A 452 22.15 6.71 -5.73
N ILE A 453 21.01 6.27 -6.27
CA ILE A 453 19.98 7.14 -6.88
C ILE A 453 19.01 7.69 -5.82
N ALA A 454 18.50 6.82 -4.93
CA ALA A 454 17.47 7.17 -3.94
C ALA A 454 17.69 6.34 -2.64
N PRO A 455 18.62 6.75 -1.77
CA PRO A 455 19.01 5.97 -0.60
C PRO A 455 17.85 5.74 0.38
N ASP A 456 17.03 6.74 0.62
CA ASP A 456 15.93 6.64 1.58
C ASP A 456 14.78 5.76 1.05
N GLU A 457 14.48 5.85 -0.26
CA GLU A 457 13.51 4.97 -0.90
C GLU A 457 13.96 3.52 -0.83
N LEU A 458 15.22 3.24 -1.17
CA LEU A 458 15.75 1.88 -1.11
C LEU A 458 15.71 1.31 0.30
N ARG A 459 16.17 2.07 1.29
CA ARG A 459 16.27 1.61 2.70
C ARG A 459 14.92 1.30 3.32
N ASN A 460 13.88 2.03 2.93
CA ASN A 460 12.54 1.87 3.51
C ASN A 460 11.63 0.96 2.67
N HIS A 461 12.08 0.50 1.50
CA HIS A 461 11.22 -0.26 0.59
C HIS A 461 11.15 -1.75 0.99
N ARG A 462 9.94 -2.26 1.20
CA ARG A 462 9.70 -3.65 1.65
C ARG A 462 10.37 -4.69 0.74
N LEU A 463 10.26 -4.54 -0.59
CA LEU A 463 10.85 -5.50 -1.54
C LEU A 463 12.39 -5.51 -1.46
N THR A 464 13.02 -4.38 -1.18
CA THR A 464 14.48 -4.34 -0.90
C THR A 464 14.82 -5.22 0.28
N HIS A 465 14.07 -5.12 1.37
CA HIS A 465 14.28 -5.92 2.57
C HIS A 465 14.09 -7.42 2.29
N GLU A 466 13.12 -7.80 1.46
CA GLU A 466 12.91 -9.18 1.03
C GLU A 466 14.14 -9.71 0.26
N VAL A 467 14.61 -8.96 -0.75
CA VAL A 467 15.79 -9.34 -1.53
C VAL A 467 17.04 -9.46 -0.66
N LEU A 468 17.28 -8.48 0.22
CA LEU A 468 18.44 -8.49 1.11
C LEU A 468 18.43 -9.70 2.05
N ARG A 469 17.26 -10.09 2.59
CA ARG A 469 17.12 -11.30 3.40
C ARG A 469 17.45 -12.58 2.60
N ASP A 470 16.93 -12.66 1.37
CA ASP A 470 17.20 -13.78 0.48
C ASP A 470 18.70 -13.90 0.14
N LEU A 471 19.34 -12.77 -0.18
CA LEU A 471 20.79 -12.75 -0.44
C LEU A 471 21.60 -13.14 0.79
N LEU A 472 21.23 -12.65 1.99
CA LEU A 472 21.91 -13.02 3.25
C LEU A 472 21.84 -14.51 3.57
N LEU A 473 20.73 -15.16 3.22
CA LEU A 473 20.57 -16.61 3.43
C LEU A 473 21.53 -17.40 2.54
N ARG A 474 21.91 -16.87 1.38
CA ARG A 474 22.77 -17.55 0.40
C ARG A 474 24.23 -17.18 0.56
N GLU A 475 24.54 -15.87 0.75
CA GLU A 475 25.91 -15.37 0.74
C GLU A 475 26.25 -14.53 1.99
N ARG A 476 26.57 -15.24 3.08
CA ARG A 476 26.90 -14.61 4.38
C ARG A 476 28.24 -13.88 4.42
N ARG A 477 29.13 -14.06 3.43
CA ARG A 477 30.52 -13.58 3.49
C ARG A 477 30.77 -12.28 2.74
N SER A 478 29.83 -11.83 1.90
CA SER A 478 30.00 -10.58 1.15
C SER A 478 30.00 -9.35 2.08
N SER A 479 31.10 -8.61 2.11
CA SER A 479 31.22 -7.38 2.90
C SER A 479 30.31 -6.27 2.37
N GLY A 480 30.13 -6.18 1.04
CA GLY A 480 29.23 -5.23 0.40
C GLY A 480 27.77 -5.46 0.78
N LEU A 481 27.33 -6.73 0.78
CA LEU A 481 25.97 -7.09 1.18
C LEU A 481 25.73 -6.73 2.65
N ARG A 482 26.64 -7.09 3.56
CA ARG A 482 26.50 -6.76 4.99
C ARG A 482 26.46 -5.26 5.24
N SER A 483 27.28 -4.50 4.54
CA SER A 483 27.29 -3.04 4.63
C SER A 483 25.95 -2.44 4.20
N LEU A 484 25.35 -2.91 3.08
CA LEU A 484 24.04 -2.47 2.63
C LEU A 484 22.94 -2.87 3.61
N VAL A 485 22.94 -4.12 4.09
CA VAL A 485 21.99 -4.64 5.08
C VAL A 485 22.00 -3.80 6.36
N ASN A 486 23.20 -3.44 6.85
CA ASN A 486 23.35 -2.58 8.04
C ASN A 486 22.78 -1.17 7.78
N ARG A 487 23.03 -0.57 6.62
CA ARG A 487 22.46 0.73 6.26
C ARG A 487 20.93 0.69 6.11
N CYS A 488 20.36 -0.47 5.79
CA CYS A 488 18.92 -0.71 5.76
C CYS A 488 18.31 -1.09 7.13
N GLY A 489 19.12 -1.12 8.21
CA GLY A 489 18.63 -1.43 9.56
C GLY A 489 18.13 -2.86 9.74
N LEU A 490 18.68 -3.84 8.99
CA LEU A 490 18.27 -5.24 9.01
C LEU A 490 19.23 -6.17 9.79
N LEU A 491 20.32 -5.66 10.34
CA LEU A 491 21.25 -6.34 11.26
C LEU A 491 21.11 -5.78 12.65
#